data_932588568da7b0ee5277ebdf3b756d3a
#
_entry.id   932588568da7b0ee5277ebdf3b756d3a
#
_cell.length_a   1.000
_cell.length_b   1.000
_cell.length_c   1.000
_cell.angle_alpha   90.00
_cell.angle_beta   90.00
_cell.angle_gamma   90.00
#
_symmetry.space_group_name_H-M   'P 1'
#
loop_
_entity.id
_entity.type
_entity.pdbx_description
1 polymer ?
#
loop_
_entity_poly.entity_id
_entity_poly.type
_entity_poly.pdbx_seq_one_letter_code
_entity_poly.pdbx_strand_id
1 'polypeptide(L)'
;MEAAAGLGPLFFQGEYYWYDVQRSFGLPSLHFNGWYAQGSWTITGEHRKYNPSAGSYAGIVPDYPFSLTTGGLGAWEIAARYSFVDLNDLFTPGIPTSVTHGVAGGTQGIYTIGLNWYLNRNMRIMVNYLHGSVDKFSGAAATAGADIGAKFDALAMRTQIAF
;
A
#
# COMPACT_ATOMS: atom_id res chain seq x y z
N MET A 1 13.79 -2.07 -0.43
CA MET A 1 13.95 -3.52 -0.19
C MET A 1 12.60 -4.18 -0.36
N GLU A 2 12.51 -5.23 -1.16
CA GLU A 2 11.25 -5.92 -1.47
C GLU A 2 11.40 -7.43 -1.25
N ALA A 3 10.33 -8.09 -0.80
CA ALA A 3 10.23 -9.54 -0.69
C ALA A 3 8.82 -10.00 -1.07
N ALA A 4 8.73 -11.12 -1.79
CA ALA A 4 7.46 -11.73 -2.13
C ALA A 4 7.54 -13.27 -2.10
N ALA A 5 6.45 -13.92 -1.73
CA ALA A 5 6.34 -15.37 -1.69
C ALA A 5 4.95 -15.85 -2.12
N GLY A 6 4.90 -16.91 -2.93
CA GLY A 6 3.67 -17.60 -3.31
C GLY A 6 3.64 -19.02 -2.74
N LEU A 7 2.57 -19.38 -2.05
CA LEU A 7 2.35 -20.70 -1.45
C LEU A 7 0.99 -21.24 -1.91
N GLY A 8 0.96 -21.87 -3.09
CA GLY A 8 -0.30 -22.25 -3.73
C GLY A 8 -1.20 -21.04 -3.98
N PRO A 9 -2.45 -21.05 -3.48
CA PRO A 9 -3.38 -19.93 -3.66
C PRO A 9 -3.09 -18.73 -2.75
N LEU A 10 -2.11 -18.83 -1.85
CA LEU A 10 -1.69 -17.75 -0.97
C LEU A 10 -0.53 -16.98 -1.59
N PHE A 11 -0.56 -15.65 -1.45
CA PHE A 11 0.50 -14.77 -1.88
C PHE A 11 0.79 -13.72 -0.82
N PHE A 12 2.07 -13.47 -0.56
CA PHE A 12 2.55 -12.46 0.39
C PHE A 12 3.58 -11.57 -0.29
N GLN A 13 3.56 -10.29 0.04
CA GLN A 13 4.54 -9.32 -0.43
C GLN A 13 4.71 -8.22 0.61
N GLY A 14 5.94 -7.72 0.73
CA GLY A 14 6.25 -6.56 1.55
C GLY A 14 7.37 -5.76 0.93
N GLU A 15 7.37 -4.48 1.20
CA GLU A 15 8.38 -3.57 0.70
C GLU A 15 8.69 -2.49 1.73
N TYR A 16 9.96 -2.11 1.83
CA TYR A 16 10.44 -1.02 2.66
C TYR A 16 11.15 0.00 1.77
N TYR A 17 10.79 1.26 1.95
CA TYR A 17 11.34 2.42 1.25
C TYR A 17 12.13 3.28 2.21
N TRP A 18 13.27 3.75 1.75
CA TRP A 18 14.08 4.76 2.40
C TRP A 18 14.35 5.87 1.41
N TYR A 19 14.13 7.11 1.84
CA TYR A 19 14.35 8.29 1.02
C TYR A 19 15.28 9.25 1.75
N ASP A 20 16.43 9.58 1.10
CA ASP A 20 17.36 10.60 1.55
C ASP A 20 17.20 11.83 0.66
N VAL A 21 16.91 12.98 1.27
CA VAL A 21 16.77 14.26 0.59
C VAL A 21 17.95 15.14 0.98
N GLN A 22 18.91 15.28 0.09
CA GLN A 22 20.03 16.20 0.26
C GLN A 22 19.55 17.62 0.00
N ARG A 23 19.90 18.54 0.92
CA ARG A 23 19.51 19.95 0.84
C ARG A 23 20.72 20.83 0.58
N SER A 24 20.51 21.93 -0.19
CA SER A 24 21.50 22.96 -0.46
C SER A 24 21.71 23.89 0.75
N PHE A 25 22.71 24.77 0.65
CA PHE A 25 22.99 25.83 1.63
C PHE A 25 23.40 25.34 3.03
N GLY A 26 24.02 24.16 3.14
CA GLY A 26 24.51 23.63 4.42
C GLY A 26 23.41 23.13 5.39
N LEU A 27 22.18 22.98 4.90
CA LEU A 27 21.11 22.39 5.69
C LEU A 27 21.32 20.88 5.83
N PRO A 28 20.96 20.28 6.99
CA PRO A 28 21.07 18.84 7.19
C PRO A 28 20.17 18.07 6.20
N SER A 29 20.62 16.92 5.73
CA SER A 29 19.80 16.02 4.90
C SER A 29 18.57 15.54 5.68
N LEU A 30 17.51 15.23 4.97
CA LEU A 30 16.29 14.66 5.52
C LEU A 30 16.14 13.20 5.12
N HIS A 31 15.58 12.40 6.03
CA HIS A 31 15.37 10.97 5.85
C HIS A 31 13.91 10.64 6.08
N PHE A 32 13.28 10.03 5.11
CA PHE A 32 11.90 9.57 5.18
C PHE A 32 11.84 8.08 4.93
N ASN A 33 10.86 7.43 5.54
CA ASN A 33 10.68 6.00 5.34
C ASN A 33 9.20 5.61 5.22
N GLY A 34 9.00 4.45 4.62
CA GLY A 34 7.69 3.85 4.54
C GLY A 34 7.80 2.37 4.22
N TRP A 35 6.77 1.63 4.53
CA TRP A 35 6.70 0.22 4.24
C TRP A 35 5.27 -0.24 4.05
N TYR A 36 5.13 -1.38 3.41
CA TYR A 36 3.86 -2.10 3.42
C TYR A 36 4.09 -3.61 3.54
N ALA A 37 3.07 -4.28 4.05
CA ALA A 37 2.92 -5.72 3.98
C ALA A 37 1.53 -6.04 3.44
N GLN A 38 1.45 -7.02 2.55
CA GLN A 38 0.18 -7.48 2.00
C GLN A 38 0.15 -9.00 1.90
N GLY A 39 -1.05 -9.55 2.05
CA GLY A 39 -1.33 -10.94 1.81
C GLY A 39 -2.60 -11.08 0.97
N SER A 40 -2.67 -12.11 0.15
CA SER A 40 -3.90 -12.45 -0.56
C SER A 40 -4.11 -13.95 -0.63
N TRP A 41 -5.37 -14.32 -0.76
CA TRP A 41 -5.82 -15.69 -0.92
C TRP A 41 -6.81 -15.78 -2.09
N THR A 42 -6.44 -16.56 -3.11
CA THR A 42 -7.33 -16.88 -4.22
C THR A 42 -8.24 -18.01 -3.79
N ILE A 43 -9.50 -17.70 -3.47
CA ILE A 43 -10.48 -18.63 -2.88
C ILE A 43 -10.80 -19.77 -3.86
N THR A 44 -10.79 -19.47 -5.15
CA THR A 44 -11.07 -20.42 -6.24
C THR A 44 -9.91 -21.38 -6.52
N GLY A 45 -8.72 -21.14 -5.91
CA GLY A 45 -7.60 -22.08 -5.90
C GLY A 45 -6.47 -21.76 -6.86
N GLU A 46 -6.64 -20.82 -7.78
CA GLU A 46 -5.58 -20.40 -8.70
C GLU A 46 -4.40 -19.79 -7.95
N HIS A 47 -3.22 -19.86 -8.53
CA HIS A 47 -1.99 -19.35 -7.94
C HIS A 47 -1.24 -18.44 -8.89
N ARG A 48 -0.44 -17.53 -8.32
CA ARG A 48 0.44 -16.65 -9.07
C ARG A 48 1.68 -17.41 -9.52
N LYS A 49 1.94 -17.42 -10.82
CA LYS A 49 3.14 -18.06 -11.38
C LYS A 49 4.34 -17.12 -11.22
N TYR A 50 5.43 -17.62 -10.68
CA TYR A 50 6.69 -16.88 -10.63
C TYR A 50 7.36 -16.90 -12.00
N ASN A 51 7.79 -15.75 -12.47
CA ASN A 51 8.58 -15.60 -13.70
C ASN A 51 10.04 -15.31 -13.32
N PRO A 52 10.94 -16.30 -13.39
CA PRO A 52 12.35 -16.11 -13.01
C PRO A 52 13.07 -15.07 -13.88
N SER A 53 12.71 -14.97 -15.17
CA SER A 53 13.33 -14.03 -16.11
C SER A 53 12.97 -12.57 -15.79
N ALA A 54 11.80 -12.32 -15.23
CA ALA A 54 11.34 -11.01 -14.84
C ALA A 54 11.54 -10.73 -13.33
N GLY A 55 11.93 -11.75 -12.54
CA GLY A 55 12.04 -11.66 -11.09
C GLY A 55 10.72 -11.32 -10.39
N SER A 56 9.57 -11.68 -10.98
CA SER A 56 8.26 -11.22 -10.51
C SER A 56 7.18 -12.30 -10.62
N TYR A 57 6.12 -12.13 -9.84
CA TYR A 57 4.93 -12.97 -9.92
C TYR A 57 3.94 -12.41 -10.94
N ALA A 58 3.39 -13.29 -11.77
CA ALA A 58 2.33 -12.97 -12.72
C ALA A 58 0.99 -12.71 -12.02
N GLY A 59 0.06 -12.08 -12.73
CA GLY A 59 -1.33 -11.95 -12.29
C GLY A 59 -2.05 -13.30 -12.21
N ILE A 60 -3.18 -13.32 -11.47
CA ILE A 60 -4.08 -14.48 -11.46
C ILE A 60 -4.74 -14.60 -12.82
N VAL A 61 -4.76 -15.84 -13.34
CA VAL A 61 -5.51 -16.21 -14.54
C VAL A 61 -6.53 -17.25 -14.13
N PRO A 62 -7.85 -17.00 -14.30
CA PRO A 62 -8.88 -17.95 -13.95
C PRO A 62 -8.73 -19.27 -14.74
N ASP A 63 -8.80 -20.41 -14.05
CA ASP A 63 -8.87 -21.73 -14.67
C ASP A 63 -10.18 -21.88 -15.45
N TYR A 64 -11.27 -21.30 -14.93
CA TYR A 64 -12.59 -21.24 -15.54
C TYR A 64 -13.03 -19.78 -15.70
N PRO A 65 -12.74 -19.13 -16.86
CA PRO A 65 -13.16 -17.74 -17.09
C PRO A 65 -14.66 -17.55 -16.91
N PHE A 66 -15.06 -16.36 -16.47
CA PHE A 66 -16.46 -16.02 -16.29
C PHE A 66 -17.24 -16.17 -17.59
N SER A 67 -18.34 -16.93 -17.54
CA SER A 67 -19.21 -17.18 -18.69
C SER A 67 -20.63 -17.50 -18.24
N LEU A 68 -21.60 -16.76 -18.74
CA LEU A 68 -23.01 -17.01 -18.49
C LEU A 68 -23.54 -18.28 -19.18
N THR A 69 -22.85 -18.75 -20.23
CA THR A 69 -23.27 -19.92 -21.01
C THR A 69 -22.69 -21.23 -20.50
N THR A 70 -21.45 -21.21 -20.04
CA THR A 70 -20.73 -22.41 -19.55
C THR A 70 -20.64 -22.49 -18.03
N GLY A 71 -21.16 -21.48 -17.30
CA GLY A 71 -21.18 -21.46 -15.84
C GLY A 71 -19.83 -21.18 -15.18
N GLY A 72 -18.83 -20.71 -15.93
CA GLY A 72 -17.54 -20.28 -15.36
C GLY A 72 -17.74 -19.07 -14.44
N LEU A 73 -17.14 -19.10 -13.24
CA LEU A 73 -17.28 -18.03 -12.23
C LEU A 73 -16.13 -17.01 -12.24
N GLY A 74 -15.07 -17.25 -13.05
CA GLY A 74 -13.83 -16.50 -12.92
C GLY A 74 -13.07 -16.86 -11.65
N ALA A 75 -12.00 -16.13 -11.35
CA ALA A 75 -11.23 -16.32 -10.11
C ALA A 75 -11.56 -15.23 -9.09
N TRP A 76 -11.61 -15.61 -7.81
CA TRP A 76 -11.93 -14.72 -6.70
C TRP A 76 -10.75 -14.69 -5.71
N GLU A 77 -10.32 -13.48 -5.35
CA GLU A 77 -9.22 -13.26 -4.43
C GLU A 77 -9.63 -12.27 -3.34
N ILE A 78 -9.39 -12.62 -2.09
CA ILE A 78 -9.43 -11.69 -0.96
C ILE A 78 -8.00 -11.24 -0.70
N ALA A 79 -7.81 -9.95 -0.48
CA ALA A 79 -6.52 -9.36 -0.16
C ALA A 79 -6.62 -8.44 1.06
N ALA A 80 -5.56 -8.41 1.85
CA ALA A 80 -5.39 -7.46 2.94
C ALA A 80 -4.02 -6.82 2.83
N ARG A 81 -3.94 -5.52 3.12
CA ARG A 81 -2.70 -4.74 3.12
C ARG A 81 -2.68 -3.77 4.29
N TYR A 82 -1.53 -3.63 4.92
CA TYR A 82 -1.22 -2.50 5.76
C TYR A 82 -0.05 -1.73 5.15
N SER A 83 -0.17 -0.42 5.08
CA SER A 83 0.90 0.48 4.64
C SER A 83 1.11 1.58 5.65
N PHE A 84 2.37 1.93 5.85
CA PHE A 84 2.79 2.97 6.78
C PHE A 84 3.81 3.88 6.10
N VAL A 85 3.73 5.19 6.37
CA VAL A 85 4.73 6.18 5.97
C VAL A 85 5.00 7.13 7.11
N ASP A 86 6.28 7.46 7.31
CA ASP A 86 6.73 8.49 8.24
C ASP A 86 7.45 9.60 7.44
N LEU A 87 6.90 10.79 7.54
CA LEU A 87 7.41 12.01 6.90
C LEU A 87 7.94 13.02 7.94
N ASN A 88 8.24 12.55 9.17
CA ASN A 88 8.92 13.34 10.17
C ASN A 88 10.43 13.09 10.10
N ASP A 89 11.21 14.14 10.09
CA ASP A 89 12.65 14.04 10.30
C ASP A 89 13.19 15.30 10.98
N LEU A 90 14.19 15.13 11.83
CA LEU A 90 14.76 16.20 12.67
C LEU A 90 13.65 16.97 13.43
N PHE A 91 12.57 16.29 13.75
CA PHE A 91 11.40 16.84 14.43
C PHE A 91 11.48 16.53 15.93
N THR A 92 11.29 17.57 16.75
CA THR A 92 11.17 17.43 18.20
C THR A 92 9.91 18.19 18.63
N PRO A 93 8.94 17.52 19.29
CA PRO A 93 7.76 18.20 19.82
C PRO A 93 8.14 19.39 20.71
N GLY A 94 7.50 20.54 20.47
CA GLY A 94 7.78 21.75 21.23
C GLY A 94 8.93 22.62 20.71
N ILE A 95 9.71 22.15 19.74
CA ILE A 95 10.76 22.95 19.08
C ILE A 95 10.31 23.27 17.65
N PRO A 96 10.26 24.54 17.25
CA PRO A 96 9.91 24.90 15.86
C PRO A 96 10.86 24.26 14.84
N THR A 97 10.30 23.77 13.75
CA THR A 97 11.10 23.17 12.64
C THR A 97 12.06 24.18 11.99
N SER A 98 11.82 25.47 12.12
CA SER A 98 12.77 26.52 11.72
C SER A 98 14.08 26.48 12.53
N VAL A 99 14.07 25.96 13.74
CA VAL A 99 15.24 25.81 14.61
C VAL A 99 15.95 24.49 14.34
N THR A 100 15.19 23.40 14.24
CA THR A 100 15.76 22.06 13.96
C THR A 100 16.14 21.88 12.50
N HIS A 101 15.66 22.75 11.61
CA HIS A 101 15.69 22.57 10.17
C HIS A 101 15.02 21.24 9.70
N GLY A 102 14.13 20.71 10.53
CA GLY A 102 13.44 19.45 10.30
C GLY A 102 12.13 19.60 9.54
N VAL A 103 11.45 18.48 9.36
CA VAL A 103 10.11 18.39 8.76
C VAL A 103 9.18 17.67 9.72
N ALA A 104 8.03 18.26 9.97
CA ALA A 104 6.91 17.66 10.70
C ALA A 104 5.82 17.26 9.69
N GLY A 105 6.13 16.29 8.81
CA GLY A 105 5.21 15.83 7.77
C GLY A 105 4.08 14.97 8.31
N GLY A 106 4.29 14.36 9.46
CA GLY A 106 3.36 13.43 10.11
C GLY A 106 3.59 11.99 9.70
N THR A 107 2.77 11.12 10.26
CA THR A 107 2.73 9.70 9.92
C THR A 107 1.37 9.33 9.37
N GLN A 108 1.32 8.33 8.49
CA GLN A 108 0.07 7.79 7.96
C GLN A 108 0.11 6.26 8.00
N GLY A 109 -0.95 5.66 8.55
CA GLY A 109 -1.21 4.23 8.50
C GLY A 109 -2.50 3.94 7.75
N ILE A 110 -2.50 2.98 6.82
CA ILE A 110 -3.70 2.60 6.06
C ILE A 110 -3.85 1.08 6.08
N TYR A 111 -5.01 0.62 6.57
CA TYR A 111 -5.48 -0.75 6.38
C TYR A 111 -6.35 -0.80 5.12
N THR A 112 -6.12 -1.78 4.28
CA THR A 112 -6.94 -2.03 3.09
C THR A 112 -7.37 -3.48 3.09
N ILE A 113 -8.66 -3.72 2.87
CA ILE A 113 -9.21 -5.05 2.60
C ILE A 113 -9.86 -4.98 1.21
N GLY A 114 -9.53 -5.93 0.35
CA GLY A 114 -9.97 -5.95 -1.03
C GLY A 114 -10.57 -7.29 -1.45
N LEU A 115 -11.56 -7.21 -2.33
CA LEU A 115 -12.10 -8.33 -3.08
C LEU A 115 -11.81 -8.11 -4.56
N ASN A 116 -11.10 -9.03 -5.17
CA ASN A 116 -10.75 -9.00 -6.58
C ASN A 116 -11.49 -10.12 -7.31
N TRP A 117 -12.17 -9.77 -8.39
CA TRP A 117 -12.81 -10.72 -9.28
C TRP A 117 -12.14 -10.67 -10.66
N TYR A 118 -11.46 -11.72 -11.02
CA TYR A 118 -10.83 -11.91 -12.31
C TYR A 118 -11.80 -12.62 -13.24
N LEU A 119 -12.43 -11.89 -14.15
CA LEU A 119 -13.40 -12.47 -15.10
C LEU A 119 -12.69 -13.36 -16.12
N ASN A 120 -11.53 -12.90 -16.60
CA ASN A 120 -10.66 -13.63 -17.50
C ASN A 120 -9.22 -13.09 -17.34
N ARG A 121 -8.29 -13.55 -18.19
CA ARG A 121 -6.89 -13.12 -18.15
C ARG A 121 -6.68 -11.61 -18.37
N ASN A 122 -7.65 -10.95 -18.99
CA ASN A 122 -7.54 -9.56 -19.43
C ASN A 122 -8.41 -8.60 -18.61
N MET A 123 -9.41 -9.10 -17.89
CA MET A 123 -10.39 -8.26 -17.21
C MET A 123 -10.56 -8.64 -15.74
N ARG A 124 -10.48 -7.63 -14.87
CA ARG A 124 -10.76 -7.79 -13.44
C ARG A 124 -11.52 -6.60 -12.87
N ILE A 125 -12.30 -6.87 -11.85
CA ILE A 125 -13.00 -5.88 -11.01
C ILE A 125 -12.44 -6.00 -9.61
N MET A 126 -12.17 -4.86 -8.98
CA MET A 126 -11.61 -4.78 -7.62
C MET A 126 -12.49 -3.86 -6.79
N VAL A 127 -12.81 -4.28 -5.59
CA VAL A 127 -13.49 -3.46 -4.58
C VAL A 127 -12.62 -3.45 -3.34
N ASN A 128 -12.27 -2.26 -2.85
CA ASN A 128 -11.41 -2.07 -1.70
C ASN A 128 -12.08 -1.18 -0.67
N TYR A 129 -12.03 -1.59 0.58
CA TYR A 129 -12.31 -0.75 1.73
C TYR A 129 -10.97 -0.34 2.35
N LEU A 130 -10.83 0.95 2.61
CA LEU A 130 -9.64 1.55 3.21
C LEU A 130 -10.05 2.24 4.51
N HIS A 131 -9.27 1.97 5.57
CA HIS A 131 -9.32 2.72 6.82
C HIS A 131 -7.94 3.33 7.07
N GLY A 132 -7.87 4.66 7.07
CA GLY A 132 -6.62 5.39 7.25
C GLY A 132 -6.62 6.27 8.49
N SER A 133 -5.46 6.37 9.13
CA SER A 133 -5.18 7.35 10.17
C SER A 133 -3.96 8.18 9.78
N VAL A 134 -4.05 9.48 10.04
CA VAL A 134 -2.98 10.44 9.84
C VAL A 134 -2.75 11.14 11.16
N ASP A 135 -1.52 11.08 11.66
CA ASP A 135 -1.07 11.80 12.84
C ASP A 135 -0.09 12.88 12.39
N LYS A 136 -0.43 14.12 12.66
CA LYS A 136 0.36 15.28 12.26
C LYS A 136 0.32 16.37 13.30
N PHE A 137 1.46 16.97 13.57
CA PHE A 137 1.52 18.18 14.42
C PHE A 137 1.27 19.42 13.56
N SER A 138 0.46 20.36 14.06
CA SER A 138 0.26 21.62 13.34
C SER A 138 1.54 22.47 13.41
N GLY A 139 1.88 23.14 12.29
CA GLY A 139 3.12 23.91 12.18
C GLY A 139 3.24 25.07 13.19
N ALA A 140 2.13 25.70 13.54
CA ALA A 140 2.09 26.73 14.60
C ALA A 140 2.02 26.12 16.00
N ALA A 141 1.48 24.94 16.12
CA ALA A 141 1.33 24.19 17.36
C ALA A 141 2.41 23.13 17.54
N ALA A 142 3.42 23.08 16.69
CA ALA A 142 4.64 22.31 16.98
C ALA A 142 5.23 22.71 18.34
N THR A 143 4.97 23.93 18.78
CA THR A 143 5.22 24.41 20.15
C THR A 143 4.26 23.87 21.19
N ALA A 144 3.05 23.49 20.83
CA ALA A 144 2.00 23.11 21.79
C ALA A 144 1.71 21.59 21.79
N GLY A 145 2.32 20.81 20.89
CA GLY A 145 2.09 19.36 20.82
C GLY A 145 0.66 18.97 20.43
N ALA A 146 -0.11 19.91 19.83
CA ALA A 146 -1.44 19.59 19.36
C ALA A 146 -1.35 18.70 18.12
N ASP A 147 -1.72 17.45 18.29
CA ASP A 147 -1.91 16.50 17.21
C ASP A 147 -3.19 16.85 16.44
N ILE A 148 -3.07 17.05 15.14
CA ILE A 148 -4.20 17.28 14.24
C ILE A 148 -4.51 16.01 13.44
N GLY A 149 -4.49 14.86 14.11
CA GLY A 149 -4.81 13.58 13.54
C GLY A 149 -6.16 13.57 12.82
N ALA A 150 -6.20 12.87 11.70
CA ALA A 150 -7.42 12.63 10.93
C ALA A 150 -7.57 11.15 10.66
N LYS A 151 -8.80 10.63 10.78
CA LYS A 151 -9.17 9.28 10.34
C LYS A 151 -10.12 9.39 9.17
N PHE A 152 -10.01 8.47 8.25
CA PHE A 152 -10.91 8.42 7.11
C PHE A 152 -11.23 6.97 6.73
N ASP A 153 -12.40 6.80 6.17
CA ASP A 153 -12.86 5.55 5.58
C ASP A 153 -13.18 5.81 4.12
N ALA A 154 -12.79 4.88 3.24
CA ALA A 154 -13.05 4.99 1.82
C ALA A 154 -13.44 3.64 1.23
N LEU A 155 -14.39 3.65 0.32
CA LEU A 155 -14.73 2.52 -0.53
C LEU A 155 -14.35 2.87 -1.96
N ALA A 156 -13.49 2.06 -2.56
CA ALA A 156 -13.02 2.26 -3.92
C ALA A 156 -13.36 1.06 -4.80
N MET A 157 -13.83 1.32 -6.02
CA MET A 157 -14.05 0.29 -7.04
C MET A 157 -13.21 0.62 -8.28
N ARG A 158 -12.58 -0.41 -8.85
CA ARG A 158 -11.79 -0.28 -10.07
C ARG A 158 -12.08 -1.43 -11.02
N THR A 159 -12.35 -1.12 -12.27
CA THR A 159 -12.33 -2.09 -13.38
C THR A 159 -11.04 -1.90 -14.17
N GLN A 160 -10.36 -2.99 -14.49
CA GLN A 160 -9.14 -2.99 -15.28
C GLN A 160 -9.29 -3.93 -16.48
N ILE A 161 -8.89 -3.43 -17.65
CA ILE A 161 -8.82 -4.18 -18.90
C ILE A 161 -7.36 -4.06 -19.39
N ALA A 162 -6.73 -5.20 -19.70
CA ALA A 162 -5.38 -5.29 -20.26
C ALA A 162 -5.46 -5.91 -21.67
N PHE A 163 -4.72 -5.37 -22.64
CA PHE A 163 -4.69 -5.81 -24.05
C PHE A 163 -3.36 -6.49 -24.36
#